data_a3ca4f5509e49b8cab9b34b05cff6631
#
_entry.id   a3ca4f5509e49b8cab9b34b05cff6631
#
_cell.length_a   1.000
_cell.length_b   1.000
_cell.length_c   1.000
_cell.angle_alpha   90.00
_cell.angle_beta   90.00
_cell.angle_gamma   90.00
#
_symmetry.space_group_name_H-M   'P 1'
#
loop_
_entity.id
_entity.type
_entity.pdbx_description
1 polymer ?
#
loop_
_entity_poly.entity_id
_entity_poly.type
_entity_poly.pdbx_seq_one_letter_code
_entity_poly.pdbx_strand_id
1 'polypeptide(L)'
;MIKKGPVTVAISSGGASPVLTRLLKDRMKQVLPEQTEGIAEQLGNLRKEIFSLFPDLSTKRAAVFTELAELALDQEKTLKEDQIRQIILKYRNQE
;
A
#
# COMPACT_ATOMS: atom_id res chain seq x y z
N MET A 1 -5.35 -3.22 -18.21
CA MET A 1 -4.70 -3.53 -16.94
C MET A 1 -3.64 -2.46 -16.62
N ILE A 2 -3.69 -1.90 -15.43
CA ILE A 2 -2.70 -0.92 -14.98
C ILE A 2 -1.67 -1.66 -14.15
N LYS A 3 -0.39 -1.49 -14.46
CA LYS A 3 0.68 -2.16 -13.72
C LYS A 3 1.70 -1.15 -13.23
N LYS A 4 1.93 -1.13 -11.92
CA LYS A 4 2.92 -0.27 -11.25
C LYS A 4 3.79 -1.15 -10.34
N GLY A 5 4.88 -1.70 -10.91
CA GLY A 5 5.70 -2.68 -10.20
C GLY A 5 4.88 -3.89 -9.78
N PRO A 6 4.85 -4.24 -8.49
CA PRO A 6 4.07 -5.38 -8.01
C PRO A 6 2.56 -5.11 -7.93
N VAL A 7 2.12 -3.86 -8.09
CA VAL A 7 0.70 -3.51 -8.01
C VAL A 7 0.04 -3.62 -9.38
N THR A 8 -1.05 -4.36 -9.45
CA THR A 8 -1.82 -4.53 -10.68
C THR A 8 -3.28 -4.16 -10.42
N VAL A 9 -3.84 -3.30 -11.28
CA VAL A 9 -5.27 -2.95 -11.25
C VAL A 9 -5.89 -3.38 -12.56
N ALA A 10 -6.94 -4.18 -12.47
CA ALA A 10 -7.66 -4.68 -13.63
C ALA A 10 -9.11 -4.22 -13.57
N ILE A 11 -9.66 -3.80 -14.72
CA ILE A 11 -11.03 -3.33 -14.84
C ILE A 11 -11.69 -4.08 -15.99
N SER A 12 -12.90 -4.60 -15.73
CA SER A 12 -13.67 -5.30 -16.76
C SER A 12 -15.13 -4.88 -16.66
N SER A 13 -15.79 -4.77 -17.81
CA SER A 13 -17.23 -4.52 -17.89
C SER A 13 -18.00 -5.79 -18.28
N GLY A 14 -17.33 -6.94 -18.29
CA GLY A 14 -17.94 -8.18 -18.73
C GLY A 14 -18.30 -8.16 -20.21
N GLY A 15 -17.57 -7.40 -21.01
CA GLY A 15 -17.83 -7.25 -22.43
C GLY A 15 -18.92 -6.23 -22.77
N ALA A 16 -19.53 -5.59 -21.77
CA ALA A 16 -20.64 -4.67 -22.00
C ALA A 16 -20.20 -3.40 -22.72
N SER A 17 -19.05 -2.84 -22.38
CA SER A 17 -18.57 -1.60 -23.00
C SER A 17 -17.06 -1.46 -22.94
N PRO A 18 -16.36 -1.74 -24.07
CA PRO A 18 -14.90 -1.53 -24.12
C PRO A 18 -14.52 -0.07 -23.92
N VAL A 19 -15.35 0.87 -24.37
CA VAL A 19 -15.09 2.31 -24.21
C VAL A 19 -15.15 2.70 -22.72
N LEU A 20 -16.18 2.23 -22.01
CA LEU A 20 -16.30 2.50 -20.58
C LEU A 20 -15.08 1.96 -19.81
N THR A 21 -14.67 0.74 -20.11
CA THR A 21 -13.52 0.11 -19.48
C THR A 21 -12.25 0.94 -19.68
N ARG A 22 -12.04 1.44 -20.91
CA ARG A 22 -10.86 2.28 -21.21
C ARG A 22 -10.89 3.59 -20.45
N LEU A 23 -12.04 4.25 -20.41
CA LEU A 23 -12.17 5.53 -19.69
C LEU A 23 -11.96 5.37 -18.18
N LEU A 24 -12.51 4.29 -17.60
CA LEU A 24 -12.30 4.00 -16.17
C LEU A 24 -10.83 3.72 -15.87
N LYS A 25 -10.16 2.99 -16.77
CA LYS A 25 -8.74 2.72 -16.63
C LYS A 25 -7.91 4.02 -16.61
N ASP A 26 -8.22 4.94 -17.53
CA ASP A 26 -7.51 6.21 -17.60
C ASP A 26 -7.73 7.06 -16.34
N ARG A 27 -8.95 7.07 -15.81
CA ARG A 27 -9.25 7.77 -14.56
C ARG A 27 -8.55 7.14 -13.37
N MET A 28 -8.50 5.81 -13.33
CA MET A 28 -7.81 5.09 -12.25
C MET A 28 -6.31 5.42 -12.23
N LYS A 29 -5.68 5.56 -13.40
CA LYS A 29 -4.28 5.94 -13.47
C LYS A 29 -3.99 7.28 -12.80
N GLN A 30 -4.94 8.20 -12.86
CA GLN A 30 -4.80 9.53 -12.25
C GLN A 30 -4.93 9.47 -10.72
N VAL A 31 -5.65 8.49 -10.20
CA VAL A 31 -5.83 8.31 -8.75
C VAL A 31 -4.59 7.69 -8.10
N LEU A 32 -3.87 6.83 -8.82
CA LEU A 32 -2.70 6.16 -8.27
C LEU A 32 -1.52 7.15 -8.13
N PRO A 33 -0.87 7.18 -6.94
CA PRO A 33 0.32 8.01 -6.77
C PRO A 33 1.43 7.63 -7.75
N GLU A 34 2.26 8.60 -8.13
CA GLU A 34 3.41 8.34 -9.00
C GLU A 34 4.36 7.32 -8.36
N GLN A 35 4.50 7.36 -7.04
CA GLN A 35 5.39 6.47 -6.31
C GLN A 35 4.71 5.17 -5.86
N THR A 36 3.61 4.78 -6.49
CA THR A 36 2.90 3.53 -6.13
C THR A 36 3.85 2.32 -6.13
N GLU A 37 4.69 2.20 -7.15
CA GLU A 37 5.66 1.11 -7.23
C GLU A 37 6.65 1.15 -6.05
N GLY A 38 7.22 2.32 -5.77
CA GLY A 38 8.17 2.49 -4.66
C GLY A 38 7.52 2.22 -3.31
N ILE A 39 6.28 2.69 -3.12
CA ILE A 39 5.53 2.43 -1.89
C ILE A 39 5.31 0.93 -1.70
N ALA A 40 4.87 0.24 -2.76
CA ALA A 40 4.63 -1.20 -2.69
C ALA A 40 5.90 -1.99 -2.36
N GLU A 41 7.02 -1.62 -2.98
CA GLU A 41 8.30 -2.26 -2.73
C GLU A 41 8.78 -2.00 -1.30
N GLN A 42 8.64 -0.77 -0.81
CA GLN A 42 9.02 -0.43 0.56
C GLN A 42 8.22 -1.24 1.58
N LEU A 43 6.89 -1.27 1.43
CA LEU A 43 6.03 -2.03 2.33
C LEU A 43 6.32 -3.52 2.26
N GLY A 44 6.58 -4.03 1.06
CA GLY A 44 6.98 -5.43 0.89
C GLY A 44 8.27 -5.77 1.62
N ASN A 45 9.26 -4.88 1.57
CA ASN A 45 10.52 -5.09 2.27
C ASN A 45 10.39 -5.01 3.79
N LEU A 46 9.38 -4.30 4.29
CA LEU A 46 9.14 -4.18 5.73
C LEU A 46 8.40 -5.39 6.32
N ARG A 47 7.78 -6.24 5.50
CA ARG A 47 6.98 -7.35 5.99
C ARG A 47 7.74 -8.27 6.93
N LYS A 48 8.96 -8.65 6.54
CA LYS A 48 9.77 -9.57 7.33
C LYS A 48 10.11 -8.99 8.70
N GLU A 49 10.49 -7.74 8.74
CA GLU A 49 10.81 -7.04 9.99
C GLU A 49 9.58 -6.94 10.89
N ILE A 50 8.43 -6.56 10.34
CA ILE A 50 7.20 -6.42 11.12
C ILE A 50 6.73 -7.78 11.64
N PHE A 51 6.83 -8.84 10.86
CA PHE A 51 6.52 -10.18 11.32
C PHE A 51 7.45 -10.62 12.47
N SER A 52 8.72 -10.22 12.42
CA SER A 52 9.67 -10.52 13.51
C SER A 52 9.34 -9.77 14.79
N LEU A 53 8.90 -8.51 14.67
CA LEU A 53 8.60 -7.66 15.82
C LEU A 53 7.28 -8.00 16.49
N PHE A 54 6.32 -8.54 15.73
CA PHE A 54 4.98 -8.87 16.23
C PHE A 54 4.61 -10.30 15.82
N PRO A 55 5.36 -11.31 16.29
CA PRO A 55 5.24 -12.66 15.74
C PRO A 55 3.89 -13.35 15.98
N ASP A 56 3.28 -13.12 17.15
CA ASP A 56 2.04 -13.79 17.51
C ASP A 56 0.84 -12.84 17.60
N LEU A 57 0.97 -11.66 16.99
CA LEU A 57 -0.03 -10.62 17.12
C LEU A 57 -0.56 -10.20 15.74
N SER A 58 -1.33 -11.09 15.11
CA SER A 58 -1.84 -10.86 13.75
C SER A 58 -2.67 -9.57 13.63
N THR A 59 -3.50 -9.28 14.62
CA THR A 59 -4.31 -8.05 14.65
C THR A 59 -3.41 -6.81 14.72
N LYS A 60 -2.39 -6.87 15.56
CA LYS A 60 -1.45 -5.76 15.72
C LYS A 60 -0.62 -5.56 14.45
N ARG A 61 -0.17 -6.65 13.80
CA ARG A 61 0.53 -6.55 12.52
C ARG A 61 -0.34 -5.87 11.46
N ALA A 62 -1.61 -6.28 11.37
CA ALA A 62 -2.53 -5.68 10.41
C ALA A 62 -2.71 -4.18 10.67
N ALA A 63 -2.79 -3.77 11.93
CA ALA A 63 -2.92 -2.36 12.29
C ALA A 63 -1.66 -1.58 11.91
N VAL A 64 -0.48 -2.13 12.14
CA VAL A 64 0.79 -1.50 11.76
C VAL A 64 0.87 -1.32 10.25
N PHE A 65 0.59 -2.38 9.48
CA PHE A 65 0.62 -2.31 8.03
C PHE A 65 -0.39 -1.30 7.49
N THR A 66 -1.59 -1.27 8.07
CA THR A 66 -2.63 -0.34 7.64
C THR A 66 -2.18 1.11 7.85
N GLU A 67 -1.63 1.42 9.02
CA GLU A 67 -1.18 2.77 9.31
C GLU A 67 -0.01 3.20 8.43
N LEU A 68 0.94 2.30 8.18
CA LEU A 68 2.05 2.56 7.27
C LEU A 68 1.55 2.84 5.84
N ALA A 69 0.65 2.00 5.35
CA ALA A 69 0.12 2.14 4.01
C ALA A 69 -0.71 3.42 3.85
N GLU A 70 -1.55 3.72 4.83
CA GLU A 70 -2.37 4.94 4.79
C GLU A 70 -1.50 6.20 4.78
N LEU A 71 -0.46 6.24 5.61
CA LEU A 71 0.45 7.38 5.64
C LEU A 71 1.17 7.55 4.30
N ALA A 72 1.66 6.46 3.73
CA ALA A 72 2.34 6.52 2.43
C ALA A 72 1.42 7.02 1.34
N LEU A 73 0.17 6.54 1.31
CA LEU A 73 -0.81 6.98 0.32
C LEU A 73 -1.22 8.44 0.52
N ASP A 74 -1.39 8.86 1.77
CA ASP A 74 -1.78 10.25 2.07
C ASP A 74 -0.69 11.24 1.64
N GLN A 75 0.57 10.90 1.83
CA GLN A 75 1.67 11.76 1.37
C GLN A 75 2.09 11.49 -0.07
N GLU A 76 1.54 10.44 -0.69
CA GLU A 76 1.79 10.03 -2.07
C GLU A 76 3.26 9.73 -2.38
N LYS A 77 4.01 9.27 -1.38
CA LYS A 77 5.43 8.91 -1.52
C LYS A 77 5.84 7.92 -0.46
N THR A 78 7.03 7.34 -0.65
CA THR A 78 7.60 6.39 0.30
C THR A 78 7.80 7.04 1.67
N LEU A 79 7.82 6.20 2.70
CA LEU A 79 7.97 6.63 4.07
C LEU A 79 9.43 6.89 4.41
N LYS A 80 9.67 7.87 5.28
CA LYS A 80 10.99 8.11 5.86
C LYS A 80 11.21 7.15 7.02
N GLU A 81 12.47 6.89 7.33
CA GLU A 81 12.83 5.98 8.41
C GLU A 81 12.22 6.35 9.75
N ASP A 82 12.22 7.64 10.08
CA ASP A 82 11.64 8.11 11.33
C ASP A 82 10.12 7.91 11.38
N GLN A 83 9.42 8.06 10.26
CA GLN A 83 7.99 7.78 10.16
C GLN A 83 7.69 6.31 10.46
N ILE A 84 8.47 5.42 9.86
CA ILE A 84 8.33 3.98 10.07
C ILE A 84 8.60 3.63 11.54
N ARG A 85 9.67 4.16 12.09
CA ARG A 85 10.07 3.90 13.48
C ARG A 85 9.00 4.36 14.47
N GLN A 86 8.44 5.55 14.27
CA GLN A 86 7.43 6.08 15.17
C GLN A 86 6.17 5.22 15.19
N ILE A 87 5.74 4.74 14.02
CA ILE A 87 4.57 3.87 13.94
C ILE A 87 4.84 2.54 14.64
N ILE A 88 5.99 1.93 14.40
CA ILE A 88 6.36 0.67 15.03
C ILE A 88 6.44 0.82 16.54
N LEU A 89 7.07 1.89 17.04
CA LEU A 89 7.20 2.13 18.48
C LEU A 89 5.84 2.34 19.15
N LYS A 90 4.94 3.05 18.48
CA LYS A 90 3.58 3.26 18.98
C LYS A 90 2.89 1.93 19.28
N TYR A 91 2.98 0.97 18.37
CA TYR A 91 2.32 -0.33 18.55
C TYR A 91 3.09 -1.27 19.46
N ARG A 92 4.41 -1.15 19.55
CA ARG A 92 5.20 -1.94 20.49
C ARG A 92 4.96 -1.53 21.94
N ASN A 93 4.66 -0.27 22.18
CA ASN A 93 4.41 0.27 23.52
C ASN A 93 2.97 0.13 23.96
N GLN A 94 2.09 -0.38 23.08
CA GLN A 94 0.70 -0.70 23.44
C GLN A 94 0.63 -2.13 23.95
N GLU A 95 0.38 -2.28 25.21
CA GLU A 95 0.15 -3.60 25.81
C GLU A 95 -1.10 -3.63 26.67
#